data_166c2ceef327e5fc4b8e147bfb0ec3aa
#
_entry.id   166c2ceef327e5fc4b8e147bfb0ec3aa
#
_cell.length_a   1.000
_cell.length_b   1.000
_cell.length_c   1.000
_cell.angle_alpha   90.00
_cell.angle_beta   90.00
_cell.angle_gamma   90.00
#
_symmetry.space_group_name_H-M   'P 1'
#
loop_
_entity.id
_entity.type
_entity.pdbx_description
1 polymer ?
#
loop_
_entity_poly.entity_id
_entity_poly.type
_entity_poly.pdbx_seq_one_letter_code
_entity_poly.pdbx_strand_id
1 'polypeptide(L)'
;MILELVKTQVQKDMVKRIIVKNHSYVPTHRSVGRRIDWLIYDDNTFPSECLGMIGIGSSVYPPPKDLLSYVGMTKSEYKDNFNSFANNWRYCLTKSIPNLGSQVLKQLRFHAPIEWNRKYGNFLTHLVTFVGGGKNGAVYKADNWEMIGETAGLPMHKSSSMKWHSK
;
A
#
# COMPACT_ATOMS: atom_id res chain seq x y z
N MET A 1 2.57 18.63 2.78
CA MET A 1 3.01 17.25 2.44
C MET A 1 2.53 16.92 1.03
N ILE A 2 3.45 16.44 0.18
CA ILE A 2 3.22 16.14 -1.25
C ILE A 2 3.51 14.66 -1.51
N LEU A 3 2.66 14.01 -2.32
CA LEU A 3 2.96 12.71 -2.92
C LEU A 3 3.50 12.93 -4.33
N GLU A 4 4.78 12.65 -4.55
CA GLU A 4 5.42 12.74 -5.85
C GLU A 4 5.49 11.38 -6.51
N LEU A 5 4.91 11.26 -7.71
CA LEU A 5 4.90 10.02 -8.49
C LEU A 5 6.33 9.65 -8.92
N VAL A 6 6.74 8.43 -8.61
CA VAL A 6 8.06 7.89 -8.99
C VAL A 6 8.13 7.60 -10.48
N LYS A 7 8.96 8.33 -11.20
CA LYS A 7 9.15 8.21 -12.66
C LYS A 7 10.60 7.88 -13.04
N THR A 8 11.55 8.55 -12.40
CA THR A 8 12.97 8.47 -12.76
C THR A 8 13.70 7.31 -12.07
N GLN A 9 14.85 6.92 -12.61
CA GLN A 9 15.69 5.88 -11.99
C GLN A 9 16.20 6.32 -10.62
N VAL A 10 16.57 7.60 -10.47
CA VAL A 10 17.02 8.17 -9.18
C VAL A 10 15.94 8.02 -8.11
N GLN A 11 14.68 8.33 -8.45
CA GLN A 11 13.55 8.15 -7.53
C GLN A 11 13.31 6.68 -7.18
N LYS A 12 13.44 5.76 -8.15
CA LYS A 12 13.34 4.30 -7.89
C LYS A 12 14.42 3.81 -6.94
N ASP A 13 15.65 4.30 -7.09
CA ASP A 13 16.77 3.95 -6.20
C ASP A 13 16.56 4.53 -4.79
N MET A 14 15.93 5.71 -4.70
CA MET A 14 15.53 6.30 -3.42
C MET A 14 14.47 5.47 -2.71
N VAL A 15 13.42 5.04 -3.42
CA VAL A 15 12.40 4.11 -2.91
C VAL A 15 13.05 2.82 -2.40
N LYS A 16 13.96 2.22 -3.17
CA LYS A 16 14.70 1.02 -2.76
C LYS A 16 15.45 1.25 -1.45
N ARG A 17 16.19 2.36 -1.34
CA ARG A 17 16.94 2.70 -0.12
C ARG A 17 16.03 2.88 1.09
N ILE A 18 14.90 3.56 0.93
CA ILE A 18 13.92 3.77 1.99
C ILE A 18 13.37 2.43 2.49
N ILE A 19 12.98 1.52 1.58
CA ILE A 19 12.45 0.21 1.96
C ILE A 19 13.50 -0.61 2.72
N VAL A 20 14.71 -0.73 2.18
CA VAL A 20 15.78 -1.53 2.79
C VAL A 20 16.13 -1.01 4.20
N LYS A 21 16.16 0.32 4.38
CA LYS A 21 16.56 0.94 5.65
C LYS A 21 15.44 0.95 6.70
N ASN A 22 14.18 1.14 6.28
CA ASN A 22 13.10 1.50 7.22
C ASN A 22 11.98 0.45 7.29
N HIS A 23 11.91 -0.51 6.36
CA HIS A 23 10.87 -1.54 6.40
C HIS A 23 11.28 -2.68 7.33
N SER A 24 10.63 -2.77 8.48
CA SER A 24 11.09 -3.57 9.63
C SER A 24 11.00 -5.09 9.46
N TYR A 25 10.17 -5.61 8.56
CA TYR A 25 9.92 -7.06 8.46
C TYR A 25 10.01 -7.64 7.04
N VAL A 26 10.04 -6.81 5.99
CA VAL A 26 10.23 -7.28 4.61
C VAL A 26 11.14 -6.32 3.85
N PRO A 27 12.46 -6.53 3.88
CA PRO A 27 13.44 -5.61 3.27
C PRO A 27 13.47 -5.68 1.73
N THR A 28 12.70 -6.57 1.11
CA THR A 28 12.68 -6.66 -0.35
C THR A 28 11.96 -5.47 -0.99
N HIS A 29 12.58 -4.91 -2.01
CA HIS A 29 12.02 -3.84 -2.84
C HIS A 29 11.34 -4.37 -4.12
N ARG A 30 11.26 -5.69 -4.27
CA ARG A 30 10.64 -6.32 -5.43
C ARG A 30 9.16 -6.52 -5.21
N SER A 31 8.36 -6.24 -6.22
CA SER A 31 6.95 -6.61 -6.32
C SER A 31 6.71 -7.34 -7.62
N VAL A 32 5.72 -8.21 -7.64
CA VAL A 32 5.29 -8.93 -8.84
C VAL A 32 4.10 -8.19 -9.44
N GLY A 33 4.05 -8.10 -10.76
CA GLY A 33 2.95 -7.50 -11.50
C GLY A 33 2.99 -5.98 -11.56
N ARG A 34 1.81 -5.37 -11.56
CA ARG A 34 1.64 -3.91 -11.65
C ARG A 34 2.18 -3.23 -10.41
N ARG A 35 2.72 -2.03 -10.59
CA ARG A 35 3.27 -1.24 -9.48
C ARG A 35 3.26 0.26 -9.79
N ILE A 36 2.86 1.05 -8.79
CA ILE A 36 2.97 2.50 -8.77
C ILE A 36 3.49 2.90 -7.39
N ASP A 37 4.51 3.75 -7.35
CA ASP A 37 5.11 4.25 -6.11
C ASP A 37 5.08 5.77 -6.09
N TRP A 38 5.00 6.32 -4.87
CA TRP A 38 5.15 7.74 -4.60
C TRP A 38 6.20 7.94 -3.51
N LEU A 39 7.00 8.98 -3.65
CA LEU A 39 7.80 9.56 -2.58
C LEU A 39 6.96 10.58 -1.84
N ILE A 40 7.18 10.66 -0.54
CA ILE A 40 6.45 11.55 0.37
C ILE A 40 7.41 12.67 0.75
N TYR A 41 7.04 13.91 0.46
CA TYR A 41 7.85 15.09 0.77
C TYR A 41 7.15 16.04 1.74
N ASP A 42 7.95 16.71 2.58
CA ASP A 42 7.49 17.86 3.33
C ASP A 42 7.57 19.10 2.42
N ASP A 43 6.45 19.77 2.21
CA ASP A 43 6.34 20.98 1.42
C ASP A 43 6.62 22.26 2.24
N ASN A 44 6.81 22.12 3.55
CA ASN A 44 7.15 23.23 4.45
C ASN A 44 8.67 23.42 4.61
N THR A 45 9.50 22.56 4.05
CA THR A 45 10.96 22.62 4.12
C THR A 45 11.58 22.98 2.77
N PHE A 46 12.70 23.71 2.78
CA PHE A 46 13.48 23.98 1.58
C PHE A 46 14.97 23.67 1.84
N PRO A 47 15.59 22.74 1.09
CA PRO A 47 14.95 21.85 0.09
C PRO A 47 13.94 20.90 0.73
N SER A 48 12.92 20.48 -0.03
CA SER A 48 11.87 19.59 0.47
C SER A 48 12.45 18.28 1.00
N GLU A 49 12.16 17.97 2.26
CA GLU A 49 12.65 16.76 2.90
C GLU A 49 11.83 15.53 2.49
N CYS A 50 12.48 14.43 2.14
CA CYS A 50 11.80 13.17 1.88
C CYS A 50 11.45 12.46 3.19
N LEU A 51 10.15 12.37 3.47
CA LEU A 51 9.58 11.76 4.67
C LEU A 51 9.28 10.26 4.52
N GLY A 52 9.42 9.70 3.32
CA GLY A 52 9.15 8.27 3.11
C GLY A 52 8.66 7.92 1.72
N MET A 53 8.03 6.76 1.63
CA MET A 53 7.40 6.29 0.40
C MET A 53 6.11 5.51 0.69
N ILE A 54 5.21 5.50 -0.30
CA ILE A 54 4.05 4.62 -0.33
C ILE A 54 3.88 4.06 -1.74
N GLY A 55 3.44 2.81 -1.85
CA GLY A 55 3.25 2.18 -3.15
C GLY A 55 2.07 1.22 -3.19
N ILE A 56 1.46 1.13 -4.37
CA ILE A 56 0.43 0.14 -4.68
C ILE A 56 0.92 -0.79 -5.77
N GLY A 57 0.43 -2.01 -5.75
CA GLY A 57 0.76 -3.04 -6.75
C GLY A 57 -0.40 -3.97 -7.01
N SER A 58 -0.21 -4.96 -7.89
CA SER A 58 -1.21 -5.99 -8.12
C SER A 58 -1.71 -6.57 -6.80
N SER A 59 -2.99 -6.85 -6.72
CA SER A 59 -3.59 -7.51 -5.57
C SER A 59 -3.08 -8.94 -5.44
N VAL A 60 -3.47 -9.65 -4.38
CA VAL A 60 -3.04 -11.03 -4.13
C VAL A 60 -3.91 -12.02 -4.88
N TYR A 61 -3.28 -13.09 -5.37
CA TYR A 61 -3.98 -14.22 -5.95
C TYR A 61 -3.35 -15.54 -5.48
N PRO A 62 -4.13 -16.50 -4.99
CA PRO A 62 -5.59 -16.46 -4.81
C PRO A 62 -6.04 -15.44 -3.75
N PRO A 63 -7.25 -14.85 -3.89
CA PRO A 63 -7.76 -13.92 -2.91
C PRO A 63 -8.07 -14.60 -1.58
N PRO A 64 -7.86 -13.91 -0.44
CA PRO A 64 -8.33 -14.40 0.85
C PRO A 64 -9.85 -14.53 0.90
N LYS A 65 -10.36 -15.54 1.64
CA LYS A 65 -11.80 -15.77 1.80
C LYS A 65 -12.53 -14.55 2.36
N ASP A 66 -11.93 -13.90 3.36
CA ASP A 66 -12.53 -12.70 3.99
C ASP A 66 -12.69 -11.55 2.98
N LEU A 67 -11.71 -11.38 2.06
CA LEU A 67 -11.82 -10.39 0.99
C LEU A 67 -12.98 -10.72 0.04
N LEU A 68 -13.12 -11.97 -0.38
CA LEU A 68 -14.22 -12.41 -1.23
C LEU A 68 -15.58 -12.18 -0.56
N SER A 69 -15.71 -12.56 0.71
CA SER A 69 -16.94 -12.34 1.50
C SER A 69 -17.24 -10.84 1.62
N TYR A 70 -16.24 -10.02 1.88
CA TYR A 70 -16.40 -8.58 2.07
C TYR A 70 -16.89 -7.88 0.79
N VAL A 71 -16.33 -8.24 -0.37
CA VAL A 71 -16.73 -7.64 -1.66
C VAL A 71 -17.91 -8.34 -2.33
N GLY A 72 -18.41 -9.44 -1.76
CA GLY A 72 -19.54 -10.20 -2.28
C GLY A 72 -19.24 -10.91 -3.61
N MET A 73 -18.00 -11.32 -3.85
CA MET A 73 -17.55 -11.93 -5.10
C MET A 73 -17.16 -13.39 -4.93
N THR A 74 -17.43 -14.20 -5.95
CA THR A 74 -16.81 -15.52 -6.12
C THR A 74 -15.35 -15.38 -6.55
N LYS A 75 -14.58 -16.46 -6.45
CA LYS A 75 -13.18 -16.48 -6.89
C LYS A 75 -13.04 -16.22 -8.40
N SER A 76 -14.02 -16.66 -9.21
CA SER A 76 -14.05 -16.40 -10.65
C SER A 76 -14.28 -14.92 -10.94
N GLU A 77 -15.28 -14.32 -10.33
CA GLU A 77 -15.57 -12.89 -10.47
C GLU A 77 -14.40 -12.01 -10.02
N TYR A 78 -13.75 -12.37 -8.91
CA TYR A 78 -12.52 -11.69 -8.48
C TYR A 78 -11.41 -11.78 -9.52
N LYS A 79 -11.21 -12.96 -10.15
CA LYS A 79 -10.21 -13.16 -11.21
C LYS A 79 -10.50 -12.26 -12.41
N ASP A 80 -11.76 -12.16 -12.82
CA ASP A 80 -12.19 -11.34 -13.96
C ASP A 80 -12.02 -9.84 -13.66
N ASN A 81 -12.21 -9.44 -12.40
CA ASN A 81 -12.05 -8.07 -11.90
C ASN A 81 -10.69 -7.80 -11.24
N PHE A 82 -9.71 -8.70 -11.36
CA PHE A 82 -8.43 -8.64 -10.62
C PHE A 82 -7.72 -7.29 -10.74
N ASN A 83 -7.78 -6.67 -11.90
CA ASN A 83 -7.11 -5.40 -12.19
C ASN A 83 -7.82 -4.16 -11.59
N SER A 84 -9.01 -4.34 -11.01
CA SER A 84 -9.73 -3.31 -10.24
C SER A 84 -9.34 -3.30 -8.75
N PHE A 85 -8.48 -4.23 -8.34
CA PHE A 85 -7.94 -4.34 -7.00
C PHE A 85 -6.45 -4.02 -6.99
N ALA A 86 -6.01 -3.23 -6.02
CA ALA A 86 -4.59 -3.02 -5.76
C ALA A 86 -4.26 -3.25 -4.29
N ASN A 87 -3.06 -3.79 -4.05
CA ASN A 87 -2.50 -3.95 -2.72
C ASN A 87 -1.58 -2.76 -2.41
N ASN A 88 -1.76 -2.10 -1.25
CA ASN A 88 -0.75 -1.21 -0.72
C ASN A 88 0.43 -2.09 -0.27
N TRP A 89 1.36 -2.32 -1.21
CA TRP A 89 2.42 -3.30 -1.06
C TRP A 89 3.55 -2.86 -0.14
N ARG A 90 3.75 -1.55 -0.01
CA ARG A 90 4.74 -0.92 0.90
C ARG A 90 4.28 0.45 1.34
N TYR A 91 4.51 0.71 2.62
CA TYR A 91 4.35 2.00 3.23
C TYR A 91 5.44 2.20 4.29
N CYS A 92 6.34 3.14 4.07
CA CYS A 92 7.48 3.42 4.94
C CYS A 92 7.60 4.91 5.18
N LEU A 93 7.55 5.32 6.44
CA LEU A 93 7.92 6.67 6.87
C LEU A 93 9.32 6.63 7.50
N THR A 94 10.12 7.65 7.22
CA THR A 94 11.48 7.81 7.76
C THR A 94 11.49 8.50 9.11
N LYS A 95 10.38 9.19 9.44
CA LYS A 95 10.17 9.93 10.70
C LYS A 95 8.78 9.65 11.26
N SER A 96 8.66 9.71 12.58
CA SER A 96 7.38 9.69 13.26
C SER A 96 6.87 11.12 13.41
N ILE A 97 5.86 11.49 12.64
CA ILE A 97 5.19 12.79 12.69
C ILE A 97 3.71 12.52 12.99
N PRO A 98 3.11 13.18 13.98
CA PRO A 98 1.69 13.00 14.30
C PRO A 98 0.79 13.19 13.07
N ASN A 99 -0.18 12.29 12.89
CA ASN A 99 -1.17 12.30 11.82
C ASN A 99 -0.62 12.16 10.37
N LEU A 100 0.71 12.21 10.15
CA LEU A 100 1.28 12.10 8.81
C LEU A 100 0.83 10.78 8.13
N GLY A 101 0.81 9.70 8.89
CA GLY A 101 0.46 8.39 8.34
C GLY A 101 -0.93 8.33 7.71
N SER A 102 -1.95 8.80 8.42
CA SER A 102 -3.33 8.84 7.90
C SER A 102 -3.52 9.88 6.80
N GLN A 103 -2.83 11.02 6.87
CA GLN A 103 -2.84 12.02 5.81
C GLN A 103 -2.27 11.46 4.49
N VAL A 104 -1.18 10.70 4.54
CA VAL A 104 -0.61 10.01 3.38
C VAL A 104 -1.60 9.02 2.78
N LEU A 105 -2.28 8.21 3.61
CA LEU A 105 -3.29 7.26 3.13
C LEU A 105 -4.48 7.96 2.47
N LYS A 106 -4.94 9.07 3.04
CA LYS A 106 -5.98 9.92 2.44
C LYS A 106 -5.57 10.41 1.05
N GLN A 107 -4.35 10.90 0.89
CA GLN A 107 -3.82 11.32 -0.41
C GLN A 107 -3.68 10.13 -1.36
N LEU A 108 -3.23 8.97 -0.88
CA LEU A 108 -3.15 7.75 -1.69
C LEU A 108 -4.51 7.38 -2.27
N ARG A 109 -5.58 7.36 -1.46
CA ARG A 109 -6.94 7.04 -1.95
C ARG A 109 -7.43 8.00 -3.04
N PHE A 110 -6.97 9.24 -3.03
CA PHE A 110 -7.28 10.22 -4.08
C PHE A 110 -6.43 9.98 -5.35
N HIS A 111 -5.13 9.79 -5.22
CA HIS A 111 -4.22 9.69 -6.36
C HIS A 111 -4.19 8.30 -7.01
N ALA A 112 -4.37 7.24 -6.24
CA ALA A 112 -4.23 5.87 -6.72
C ALA A 112 -5.18 5.52 -7.87
N PRO A 113 -6.49 5.82 -7.83
CA PRO A 113 -7.39 5.52 -8.95
C PRO A 113 -7.01 6.25 -10.24
N ILE A 114 -6.57 7.50 -10.12
CA ILE A 114 -6.18 8.34 -11.25
C ILE A 114 -4.93 7.76 -11.93
N GLU A 115 -3.87 7.51 -11.16
CA GLU A 115 -2.61 7.01 -11.70
C GLU A 115 -2.71 5.56 -12.18
N TRP A 116 -3.55 4.74 -11.53
CA TRP A 116 -3.83 3.38 -11.96
C TRP A 116 -4.51 3.34 -13.31
N ASN A 117 -5.55 4.15 -13.49
CA ASN A 117 -6.23 4.27 -14.78
C ASN A 117 -5.30 4.82 -15.86
N ARG A 118 -4.54 5.90 -15.55
CA ARG A 118 -3.58 6.51 -16.49
C ARG A 118 -2.54 5.50 -16.97
N LYS A 119 -2.03 4.65 -16.07
CA LYS A 119 -0.92 3.72 -16.38
C LYS A 119 -1.40 2.42 -17.00
N TYR A 120 -2.57 1.91 -16.58
CA TYR A 120 -3.00 0.55 -16.91
C TYR A 120 -4.34 0.45 -17.62
N GLY A 121 -5.06 1.56 -17.80
CA GLY A 121 -6.35 1.60 -18.47
C GLY A 121 -7.49 0.92 -17.71
N ASN A 122 -7.31 0.67 -16.38
CA ASN A 122 -8.32 0.00 -15.55
C ASN A 122 -8.81 0.94 -14.45
N PHE A 123 -10.09 0.83 -14.10
CA PHE A 123 -10.63 1.51 -12.92
C PHE A 123 -10.21 0.77 -11.65
N LEU A 124 -9.56 1.48 -10.73
CA LEU A 124 -9.23 0.97 -9.41
C LEU A 124 -10.41 1.23 -8.47
N THR A 125 -11.03 0.17 -7.98
CA THR A 125 -12.21 0.25 -7.10
C THR A 125 -11.88 -0.11 -5.65
N HIS A 126 -10.82 -0.91 -5.42
CA HIS A 126 -10.48 -1.44 -4.11
C HIS A 126 -8.98 -1.34 -3.84
N LEU A 127 -8.67 -0.81 -2.65
CA LEU A 127 -7.32 -0.87 -2.09
C LEU A 127 -7.33 -1.83 -0.90
N VAL A 128 -6.39 -2.77 -0.90
CA VAL A 128 -6.21 -3.77 0.15
C VAL A 128 -4.82 -3.60 0.75
N THR A 129 -4.62 -3.98 1.99
CA THR A 129 -3.30 -4.06 2.60
C THR A 129 -3.20 -5.20 3.59
N PHE A 130 -1.99 -5.67 3.84
CA PHE A 130 -1.66 -6.67 4.84
C PHE A 130 -0.69 -6.04 5.84
N VAL A 131 -1.11 -5.97 7.09
CA VAL A 131 -0.31 -5.42 8.18
C VAL A 131 0.25 -6.57 9.01
N GLY A 132 1.55 -6.66 9.11
CA GLY A 132 2.25 -7.71 9.86
C GLY A 132 3.38 -7.14 10.73
N GLY A 133 4.26 -8.03 11.23
CA GLY A 133 5.41 -7.61 12.04
C GLY A 133 5.04 -7.03 13.40
N GLY A 134 3.95 -7.50 14.03
CA GLY A 134 3.49 -7.00 15.33
C GLY A 134 2.83 -5.62 15.31
N LYS A 135 2.56 -5.07 14.13
CA LYS A 135 1.84 -3.78 13.98
C LYS A 135 0.34 -4.01 14.01
N ASN A 136 -0.39 -3.08 14.62
CA ASN A 136 -1.85 -3.16 14.84
C ASN A 136 -2.69 -2.46 13.77
N GLY A 137 -2.08 -1.91 12.71
CA GLY A 137 -2.79 -1.20 11.65
C GLY A 137 -3.42 0.14 12.06
N ALA A 138 -3.00 0.74 13.17
CA ALA A 138 -3.60 1.98 13.70
C ALA A 138 -3.66 3.10 12.66
N VAL A 139 -2.67 3.22 11.77
CA VAL A 139 -2.63 4.22 10.71
C VAL A 139 -3.75 4.04 9.69
N TYR A 140 -4.08 2.79 9.34
CA TYR A 140 -5.17 2.47 8.42
C TYR A 140 -6.53 2.72 9.09
N LYS A 141 -6.69 2.32 10.35
CA LYS A 141 -7.88 2.63 11.15
C LYS A 141 -8.12 4.14 11.24
N ALA A 142 -7.07 4.93 11.45
CA ALA A 142 -7.14 6.39 11.52
C ALA A 142 -7.55 7.05 10.17
N ASP A 143 -7.35 6.38 9.03
CA ASP A 143 -7.85 6.80 7.71
C ASP A 143 -9.14 6.07 7.31
N ASN A 144 -9.89 5.51 8.25
CA ASN A 144 -11.17 4.82 8.05
C ASN A 144 -11.09 3.58 7.12
N TRP A 145 -9.94 2.90 7.08
CA TRP A 145 -9.88 1.58 6.47
C TRP A 145 -10.56 0.56 7.38
N GLU A 146 -11.18 -0.44 6.77
CA GLU A 146 -11.87 -1.49 7.49
C GLU A 146 -11.02 -2.75 7.62
N MET A 147 -10.93 -3.29 8.83
CA MET A 147 -10.28 -4.58 9.08
C MET A 147 -11.25 -5.70 8.71
N ILE A 148 -10.93 -6.47 7.68
CA ILE A 148 -11.80 -7.52 7.13
C ILE A 148 -11.40 -8.94 7.53
N GLY A 149 -10.31 -9.11 8.24
CA GLY A 149 -9.87 -10.43 8.72
C GLY A 149 -8.38 -10.52 8.99
N GLU A 150 -7.94 -11.72 9.35
CA GLU A 150 -6.54 -12.05 9.63
C GLU A 150 -6.03 -13.13 8.67
N THR A 151 -4.73 -13.12 8.39
CA THR A 151 -4.07 -14.21 7.64
C THR A 151 -3.30 -15.09 8.61
N ALA A 152 -3.21 -16.37 8.33
CA ALA A 152 -2.42 -17.32 9.12
C ALA A 152 -0.90 -17.00 9.13
N GLY A 153 -0.44 -16.03 8.34
CA GLY A 153 0.98 -15.75 8.14
C GLY A 153 1.67 -16.81 7.25
N LEU A 154 2.93 -16.55 6.90
CA LEU A 154 3.77 -17.59 6.30
C LEU A 154 4.32 -18.49 7.42
N PRO A 155 4.52 -19.82 7.18
CA PRO A 155 4.99 -20.76 8.20
C PRO A 155 6.33 -20.39 8.85
N MET A 156 7.17 -19.61 8.16
CA MET A 156 8.47 -19.15 8.68
C MET A 156 8.39 -17.94 9.63
N HIS A 157 7.26 -17.25 9.67
CA HIS A 157 7.02 -16.13 10.59
C HIS A 157 5.64 -16.34 11.22
N LYS A 158 5.58 -16.81 12.45
CA LYS A 158 4.36 -17.05 13.25
C LYS A 158 3.60 -15.76 13.60
N SER A 159 3.66 -14.73 12.77
CA SER A 159 2.88 -13.51 12.96
C SER A 159 1.71 -13.50 11.99
N SER A 160 0.49 -13.50 12.54
CA SER A 160 -0.71 -13.16 11.77
C SER A 160 -0.55 -11.78 11.16
N SER A 161 -0.97 -11.58 9.91
CA SER A 161 -1.06 -10.26 9.32
C SER A 161 -2.53 -9.84 9.20
N MET A 162 -2.83 -8.64 9.68
CA MET A 162 -4.16 -8.04 9.58
C MET A 162 -4.39 -7.56 8.15
N LYS A 163 -5.59 -7.78 7.64
CA LYS A 163 -6.03 -7.30 6.33
C LYS A 163 -6.88 -6.05 6.51
N TRP A 164 -6.55 -5.01 5.79
CA TRP A 164 -7.28 -3.75 5.83
C TRP A 164 -7.74 -3.35 4.42
N HIS A 165 -8.92 -2.77 4.34
CA HIS A 165 -9.54 -2.33 3.10
C HIS A 165 -9.98 -0.87 3.23
N SER A 166 -9.77 -0.05 2.18
CA SER A 166 -10.30 1.32 2.11
C SER A 166 -11.74 1.32 1.61
N LYS A 167 -12.55 2.15 2.23
CA LYS A 167 -13.89 2.50 1.73
C LYS A 167 -13.79 3.57 0.65
#